data_e035c8d14d6e6dfe4dada2f3ff428a52
#
_entry.id   e035c8d14d6e6dfe4dada2f3ff428a52
#
_cell.length_a   1.000
_cell.length_b   1.000
_cell.length_c   1.000
_cell.angle_alpha   90.00
_cell.angle_beta   90.00
_cell.angle_gamma   90.00
#
_symmetry.space_group_name_H-M   'P 1'
#
loop_
_entity.id
_entity.type
_entity.pdbx_description
1 polymer ?
#
loop_
_entity_poly.entity_id
_entity_poly.type
_entity_poly.pdbx_seq_one_letter_code
_entity_poly.pdbx_strand_id
1 'polypeptide(L)'
;MKILVLGGTGRTGKLVLKKALKKKHQVHCLARKTERIEKKDGLTLFEGNPYDETDLKEAISECDSVISVLNISRKSDFPWASLRTPKTFLSDVMAHLVPIAENQNLKRISICSAWGVAETRNDIPKWFRWFIDNSNIGMAYADHERQEKIISDSKLDWTIVRPVGLSNSKREERIIETFDTLPKPNIFISRHSVADYLVDSLEKDYLVKKKVVISKA
;
A
#
# COMPACT_ATOMS: atom_id res chain seq x y z
N MET A 1 18.35 3.95 2.35
CA MET A 1 17.81 3.25 1.17
C MET A 1 17.22 4.28 0.22
N LYS A 2 17.13 3.94 -1.07
CA LYS A 2 16.34 4.65 -2.07
C LYS A 2 15.02 3.90 -2.27
N ILE A 3 13.88 4.56 -2.05
CA ILE A 3 12.57 3.93 -1.99
C ILE A 3 11.64 4.54 -3.04
N LEU A 4 11.09 3.72 -3.94
CA LEU A 4 9.98 4.17 -4.80
C LEU A 4 8.66 4.12 -4.01
N VAL A 5 7.91 5.22 -4.00
CA VAL A 5 6.58 5.30 -3.41
C VAL A 5 5.54 5.46 -4.51
N LEU A 6 4.65 4.48 -4.63
CA LEU A 6 3.46 4.54 -5.49
C LEU A 6 2.24 4.95 -4.66
N GLY A 7 1.47 5.92 -5.16
CA GLY A 7 0.31 6.46 -4.45
C GLY A 7 0.62 7.63 -3.50
N GLY A 8 1.77 8.30 -3.65
CA GLY A 8 2.23 9.41 -2.81
C GLY A 8 1.29 10.61 -2.71
N THR A 9 0.37 10.81 -3.67
CA THR A 9 -0.65 11.88 -3.63
C THR A 9 -1.83 11.57 -2.72
N GLY A 10 -2.00 10.30 -2.30
CA GLY A 10 -3.07 9.85 -1.42
C GLY A 10 -2.88 10.27 0.04
N ARG A 11 -3.95 10.12 0.85
CA ARG A 11 -3.92 10.46 2.30
C ARG A 11 -2.82 9.71 3.06
N THR A 12 -2.71 8.41 2.87
CA THR A 12 -1.65 7.59 3.48
C THR A 12 -0.31 7.81 2.80
N GLY A 13 -0.28 7.93 1.46
CA GLY A 13 0.95 8.13 0.69
C GLY A 13 1.72 9.39 1.07
N LYS A 14 1.04 10.51 1.31
CA LYS A 14 1.68 11.75 1.82
C LYS A 14 2.38 11.53 3.17
N LEU A 15 1.82 10.68 4.02
CA LEU A 15 2.42 10.33 5.30
C LEU A 15 3.62 9.40 5.11
N VAL A 16 3.54 8.42 4.19
CA VAL A 16 4.66 7.55 3.81
C VAL A 16 5.84 8.38 3.30
N LEU A 17 5.60 9.32 2.36
CA LEU A 17 6.65 10.23 1.89
C LEU A 17 7.31 10.99 3.05
N LYS A 18 6.49 11.61 3.91
CA LYS A 18 6.98 12.36 5.08
C LYS A 18 7.81 11.48 6.02
N LYS A 19 7.37 10.25 6.28
CA LYS A 19 8.06 9.32 7.20
C LYS A 19 9.36 8.79 6.63
N ALA A 20 9.36 8.39 5.35
CA ALA A 20 10.58 7.95 4.67
C ALA A 20 11.66 9.04 4.66
N LEU A 21 11.29 10.28 4.32
CA LEU A 21 12.20 11.41 4.35
C LEU A 21 12.70 11.73 5.77
N LYS A 22 11.82 11.66 6.79
CA LYS A 22 12.22 11.85 8.20
C LYS A 22 13.27 10.83 8.64
N LYS A 23 13.19 9.60 8.12
CA LYS A 23 14.19 8.54 8.33
C LYS A 23 15.45 8.67 7.44
N LYS A 24 15.58 9.79 6.72
CA LYS A 24 16.71 10.08 5.82
C LYS A 24 16.85 9.09 4.65
N HIS A 25 15.75 8.47 4.21
CA HIS A 25 15.74 7.74 2.96
C HIS A 25 15.69 8.70 1.77
N GLN A 26 16.30 8.32 0.65
CA GLN A 26 16.05 8.94 -0.65
C GLN A 26 14.72 8.39 -1.17
N VAL A 27 13.85 9.24 -1.68
CA VAL A 27 12.51 8.84 -2.08
C VAL A 27 12.24 9.24 -3.53
N HIS A 28 11.90 8.27 -4.35
CA HIS A 28 11.28 8.47 -5.65
C HIS A 28 9.75 8.39 -5.48
N CYS A 29 9.02 9.25 -6.14
CA CYS A 29 7.57 9.19 -6.11
C CYS A 29 7.00 9.32 -7.52
N LEU A 30 6.37 8.27 -8.04
CA LEU A 30 5.66 8.31 -9.31
C LEU A 30 4.21 8.75 -9.08
N ALA A 31 3.80 9.82 -9.74
CA ALA A 31 2.47 10.39 -9.61
C ALA A 31 1.99 11.06 -10.91
N ARG A 32 0.69 10.91 -11.24
CA ARG A 32 0.06 11.53 -12.42
C ARG A 32 0.04 13.05 -12.38
N LYS A 33 0.19 13.65 -11.21
CA LYS A 33 0.18 15.09 -10.94
C LYS A 33 1.11 15.38 -9.78
N THR A 34 2.31 15.81 -10.08
CA THR A 34 3.37 16.06 -9.10
C THR A 34 3.19 17.38 -8.36
N GLU A 35 2.49 18.34 -8.94
CA GLU A 35 2.18 19.64 -8.31
C GLU A 35 1.40 19.50 -6.98
N ARG A 36 0.83 18.32 -6.69
CA ARG A 36 0.12 18.01 -5.42
C ARG A 36 1.04 17.56 -4.30
N ILE A 37 2.34 17.43 -4.60
CA ILE A 37 3.35 16.97 -3.66
C ILE A 37 4.33 18.10 -3.43
N GLU A 38 4.52 18.48 -2.17
CA GLU A 38 5.51 19.46 -1.77
C GLU A 38 6.92 18.95 -2.05
N LYS A 39 7.72 19.71 -2.78
CA LYS A 39 9.13 19.40 -3.03
C LYS A 39 9.90 19.46 -1.71
N LYS A 40 10.75 18.44 -1.46
CA LYS A 40 11.58 18.35 -0.26
C LYS A 40 12.93 17.73 -0.62
N ASP A 41 13.93 18.07 0.16
CA ASP A 41 15.24 17.43 0.03
C ASP A 41 15.12 15.90 0.19
N GLY A 42 15.80 15.17 -0.68
CA GLY A 42 15.73 13.71 -0.72
C GLY A 42 14.50 13.15 -1.44
N LEU A 43 13.62 14.00 -2.03
CA LEU A 43 12.45 13.58 -2.80
C LEU A 43 12.61 13.93 -4.29
N THR A 44 12.64 12.89 -5.13
CA THR A 44 12.57 13.01 -6.58
C THR A 44 11.17 12.68 -7.06
N LEU A 45 10.57 13.57 -7.84
CA LEU A 45 9.21 13.41 -8.37
C LEU A 45 9.27 13.01 -9.84
N PHE A 46 8.62 11.91 -10.17
CA PHE A 46 8.39 11.45 -11.54
C PHE A 46 6.92 11.70 -11.87
N GLU A 47 6.69 12.48 -12.92
CA GLU A 47 5.33 12.68 -13.43
C GLU A 47 5.03 11.61 -14.47
N GLY A 48 4.04 10.76 -14.18
CA GLY A 48 3.72 9.63 -15.03
C GLY A 48 2.57 8.79 -14.48
N ASN A 49 2.26 7.74 -15.19
CA ASN A 49 1.18 6.81 -14.89
C ASN A 49 1.75 5.45 -14.44
N PRO A 50 1.44 4.95 -13.24
CA PRO A 50 1.91 3.63 -12.81
C PRO A 50 1.41 2.45 -13.67
N TYR A 51 0.49 2.69 -14.60
CA TYR A 51 0.13 1.73 -15.66
C TYR A 51 1.14 1.64 -16.79
N ASP A 52 1.95 2.68 -16.96
CA ASP A 52 2.94 2.73 -18.02
C ASP A 52 4.24 2.08 -17.54
N GLU A 53 4.71 1.07 -18.27
CA GLU A 53 5.95 0.37 -17.93
C GLU A 53 7.18 1.26 -18.06
N THR A 54 7.18 2.23 -18.98
CA THR A 54 8.31 3.15 -19.17
C THR A 54 8.41 4.08 -17.96
N ASP A 55 7.29 4.65 -17.53
CA ASP A 55 7.22 5.50 -16.33
C ASP A 55 7.63 4.73 -15.07
N LEU A 56 7.20 3.46 -14.95
CA LEU A 56 7.60 2.59 -13.84
C LEU A 56 9.10 2.29 -13.88
N LYS A 57 9.66 1.93 -15.03
CA LYS A 57 11.09 1.63 -15.21
C LYS A 57 11.97 2.83 -14.86
N GLU A 58 11.56 4.02 -15.27
CA GLU A 58 12.27 5.26 -14.93
C GLU A 58 12.21 5.55 -13.43
N ALA A 59 11.02 5.51 -12.84
CA ALA A 59 10.82 5.87 -11.43
C ALA A 59 11.48 4.86 -10.47
N ILE A 60 11.53 3.56 -10.79
CA ILE A 60 12.14 2.52 -9.94
C ILE A 60 13.67 2.45 -10.10
N SER A 61 14.23 3.09 -11.12
CA SER A 61 15.67 3.06 -11.39
C SER A 61 16.47 3.41 -10.14
N GLU A 62 17.48 2.61 -9.86
CA GLU A 62 18.36 2.72 -8.69
C GLU A 62 17.64 2.62 -7.32
N CYS A 63 16.38 2.22 -7.27
CA CYS A 63 15.69 2.02 -6.00
C CYS A 63 16.09 0.68 -5.37
N ASP A 64 16.26 0.69 -4.05
CA ASP A 64 16.46 -0.53 -3.25
C ASP A 64 15.14 -1.22 -2.95
N SER A 65 14.06 -0.43 -2.84
CA SER A 65 12.78 -0.92 -2.31
C SER A 65 11.60 -0.16 -2.89
N VAL A 66 10.41 -0.78 -2.82
CA VAL A 66 9.14 -0.15 -3.22
C VAL A 66 8.14 -0.17 -2.06
N ILE A 67 7.41 0.93 -1.89
CA ILE A 67 6.20 0.99 -1.07
C ILE A 67 5.01 1.35 -1.97
N SER A 68 4.02 0.47 -2.06
CA SER A 68 2.77 0.77 -2.76
C SER A 68 1.63 1.00 -1.77
N VAL A 69 1.06 2.21 -1.83
CA VAL A 69 -0.16 2.60 -1.13
C VAL A 69 -1.26 3.02 -2.11
N LEU A 70 -1.22 2.43 -3.28
CA LEU A 70 -2.26 2.61 -4.29
C LEU A 70 -3.59 2.06 -3.79
N ASN A 71 -4.68 2.64 -4.27
CA ASN A 71 -6.02 2.12 -4.04
C ASN A 71 -6.93 2.50 -5.21
N ILE A 72 -8.02 1.74 -5.40
CA ILE A 72 -9.08 2.12 -6.33
C ILE A 72 -9.69 3.45 -5.88
N SER A 73 -9.63 4.44 -6.76
CA SER A 73 -10.14 5.78 -6.49
C SER A 73 -11.61 5.87 -6.87
N ARG A 74 -12.41 6.52 -6.04
CA ARG A 74 -13.81 6.86 -6.28
C ARG A 74 -14.00 8.37 -6.38
N LYS A 75 -15.14 8.81 -6.93
CA LYS A 75 -15.48 10.23 -7.06
C LYS A 75 -15.63 10.94 -5.71
N SER A 76 -16.05 10.20 -4.67
CA SER A 76 -16.12 10.66 -3.28
C SER A 76 -15.87 9.51 -2.30
N ASP A 77 -15.83 9.80 -1.00
CA ASP A 77 -15.73 8.79 0.05
C ASP A 77 -17.03 7.99 0.25
N PHE A 78 -18.13 8.36 -0.43
CA PHE A 78 -19.40 7.64 -0.37
C PHE A 78 -19.21 6.21 -0.92
N PRO A 79 -19.66 5.17 -0.21
CA PRO A 79 -19.36 3.78 -0.56
C PRO A 79 -19.83 3.35 -1.95
N TRP A 80 -20.92 3.89 -2.42
CA TRP A 80 -21.50 3.62 -3.75
C TRP A 80 -21.06 4.62 -4.83
N ALA A 81 -20.16 5.55 -4.50
CA ALA A 81 -19.64 6.49 -5.49
C ALA A 81 -18.94 5.76 -6.63
N SER A 82 -19.17 6.22 -7.86
CA SER A 82 -18.56 5.65 -9.06
C SER A 82 -17.02 5.71 -9.01
N LEU A 83 -16.39 4.72 -9.63
CA LEU A 83 -14.94 4.61 -9.70
C LEU A 83 -14.34 5.68 -10.63
N ARG A 84 -13.13 6.13 -10.32
CA ARG A 84 -12.28 6.97 -11.18
C ARG A 84 -11.16 6.19 -11.83
N THR A 85 -10.82 5.04 -11.29
CA THR A 85 -9.80 4.13 -11.79
C THR A 85 -10.47 2.84 -12.25
N PRO A 86 -9.84 2.06 -13.13
CA PRO A 86 -10.30 0.71 -13.48
C PRO A 86 -10.46 -0.19 -12.25
N LYS A 87 -11.29 -1.23 -12.39
CA LYS A 87 -11.53 -2.23 -11.32
C LYS A 87 -10.33 -3.14 -11.05
N THR A 88 -9.36 -3.14 -11.97
CA THR A 88 -8.13 -3.96 -11.95
C THR A 88 -6.89 -3.10 -11.76
N PHE A 89 -7.06 -1.84 -11.30
CA PHE A 89 -5.98 -0.86 -11.20
C PHE A 89 -4.78 -1.36 -10.41
N LEU A 90 -5.01 -1.98 -9.26
CA LEU A 90 -3.92 -2.42 -8.39
C LEU A 90 -3.20 -3.63 -8.96
N SER A 91 -3.97 -4.62 -9.41
CA SER A 91 -3.43 -5.84 -9.99
C SER A 91 -2.69 -5.60 -11.30
N ASP A 92 -3.20 -4.70 -12.16
CA ASP A 92 -2.53 -4.36 -13.41
C ASP A 92 -1.18 -3.67 -13.15
N VAL A 93 -1.15 -2.70 -12.22
CA VAL A 93 0.12 -2.05 -11.82
C VAL A 93 1.11 -3.08 -11.26
N MET A 94 0.66 -4.03 -10.44
CA MET A 94 1.56 -5.07 -9.92
C MET A 94 2.04 -6.02 -11.02
N ALA A 95 1.21 -6.34 -12.01
CA ALA A 95 1.60 -7.17 -13.14
C ALA A 95 2.74 -6.54 -13.98
N HIS A 96 2.77 -5.21 -14.09
CA HIS A 96 3.87 -4.49 -14.73
C HIS A 96 5.08 -4.32 -13.79
N LEU A 97 4.84 -3.98 -12.52
CA LEU A 97 5.89 -3.68 -11.56
C LEU A 97 6.76 -4.91 -11.21
N VAL A 98 6.14 -6.07 -10.99
CA VAL A 98 6.85 -7.27 -10.51
C VAL A 98 7.98 -7.69 -11.46
N PRO A 99 7.76 -7.87 -12.78
CA PRO A 99 8.83 -8.22 -13.70
C PRO A 99 9.96 -7.17 -13.74
N ILE A 100 9.61 -5.87 -13.66
CA ILE A 100 10.60 -4.79 -13.65
C ILE A 100 11.45 -4.88 -12.37
N ALA A 101 10.81 -5.05 -11.22
CA ALA A 101 11.46 -5.13 -9.93
C ALA A 101 12.38 -6.37 -9.82
N GLU A 102 11.95 -7.52 -10.32
CA GLU A 102 12.76 -8.74 -10.36
C GLU A 102 13.99 -8.56 -11.27
N ASN A 103 13.83 -7.97 -12.45
CA ASN A 103 14.94 -7.71 -13.37
C ASN A 103 15.96 -6.70 -12.81
N GLN A 104 15.55 -5.80 -11.93
CA GLN A 104 16.44 -4.84 -11.27
C GLN A 104 17.00 -5.36 -9.94
N ASN A 105 16.73 -6.60 -9.56
CA ASN A 105 17.12 -7.20 -8.29
C ASN A 105 16.68 -6.35 -7.08
N LEU A 106 15.44 -5.85 -7.12
CA LEU A 106 14.87 -5.08 -6.03
C LEU A 106 14.90 -5.88 -4.71
N LYS A 107 15.41 -5.29 -3.65
CA LYS A 107 15.60 -5.98 -2.36
C LYS A 107 14.29 -6.22 -1.62
N ARG A 108 13.38 -5.24 -1.61
CA ARG A 108 12.19 -5.29 -0.78
C ARG A 108 10.99 -4.59 -1.43
N ILE A 109 9.81 -5.18 -1.25
CA ILE A 109 8.56 -4.52 -1.60
C ILE A 109 7.56 -4.63 -0.44
N SER A 110 6.94 -3.51 -0.05
CA SER A 110 5.85 -3.47 0.92
C SER A 110 4.60 -2.89 0.27
N ILE A 111 3.50 -3.63 0.28
CA ILE A 111 2.23 -3.18 -0.27
C ILE A 111 1.17 -3.01 0.81
N CYS A 112 0.38 -1.96 0.69
CA CYS A 112 -0.80 -1.73 1.51
C CYS A 112 -2.00 -2.41 0.86
N SER A 113 -2.58 -3.37 1.57
CA SER A 113 -3.84 -4.03 1.25
C SER A 113 -4.92 -3.65 2.26
N ALA A 114 -5.80 -4.56 2.65
CA ALA A 114 -6.83 -4.32 3.66
C ALA A 114 -7.18 -5.58 4.45
N TRP A 115 -7.51 -5.44 5.74
CA TRP A 115 -8.13 -6.51 6.52
C TRP A 115 -9.51 -6.87 5.94
N GLY A 116 -9.76 -8.14 5.76
CA GLY A 116 -10.95 -8.67 5.08
C GLY A 116 -10.71 -9.04 3.62
N VAL A 117 -9.47 -8.97 3.14
CA VAL A 117 -9.05 -9.51 1.83
C VAL A 117 -8.69 -10.98 1.98
N ALA A 118 -8.99 -11.78 0.97
CA ALA A 118 -8.68 -13.21 0.86
C ALA A 118 -9.07 -14.00 2.13
N GLU A 119 -8.13 -14.73 2.74
CA GLU A 119 -8.36 -15.57 3.92
C GLU A 119 -8.89 -14.80 5.13
N THR A 120 -8.59 -13.50 5.27
CA THR A 120 -9.11 -12.70 6.38
C THR A 120 -10.57 -12.23 6.21
N ARG A 121 -11.22 -12.67 5.12
CA ARG A 121 -12.62 -12.32 4.83
C ARG A 121 -13.59 -12.75 5.92
N ASN A 122 -13.32 -13.86 6.58
CA ASN A 122 -14.16 -14.40 7.63
C ASN A 122 -13.89 -13.78 9.02
N ASP A 123 -12.78 -13.05 9.17
CA ASP A 123 -12.38 -12.44 10.44
C ASP A 123 -13.04 -11.09 10.67
N ILE A 124 -13.53 -10.44 9.60
CA ILE A 124 -14.23 -9.16 9.71
C ILE A 124 -15.67 -9.34 10.18
N PRO A 125 -16.24 -8.34 10.89
CA PRO A 125 -17.63 -8.37 11.33
C PRO A 125 -18.60 -8.62 10.17
N LYS A 126 -19.66 -9.41 10.40
CA LYS A 126 -20.65 -9.78 9.38
C LYS A 126 -21.29 -8.56 8.69
N TRP A 127 -21.61 -7.50 9.47
CA TRP A 127 -22.15 -6.26 8.92
C TRP A 127 -21.17 -5.56 7.97
N PHE A 128 -19.87 -5.61 8.28
CA PHE A 128 -18.85 -5.00 7.43
C PHE A 128 -18.63 -5.80 6.15
N ARG A 129 -18.70 -7.14 6.24
CA ARG A 129 -18.69 -8.03 5.06
C ARG A 129 -19.85 -7.71 4.13
N TRP A 130 -21.07 -7.64 4.69
CA TRP A 130 -22.26 -7.26 3.92
C TRP A 130 -22.08 -5.89 3.23
N PHE A 131 -21.52 -4.93 3.96
CA PHE A 131 -21.26 -3.59 3.45
C PHE A 131 -20.27 -3.59 2.27
N ILE A 132 -19.18 -4.36 2.35
CA ILE A 132 -18.23 -4.55 1.24
C ILE A 132 -18.95 -5.17 0.05
N ASP A 133 -19.73 -6.24 0.24
CA ASP A 133 -20.39 -6.98 -0.83
C ASP A 133 -21.46 -6.16 -1.57
N ASN A 134 -22.07 -5.20 -0.88
CA ASN A 134 -23.18 -4.40 -1.41
C ASN A 134 -22.78 -2.96 -1.74
N SER A 135 -21.48 -2.66 -1.89
CA SER A 135 -21.00 -1.33 -2.26
C SER A 135 -19.84 -1.39 -3.24
N ASN A 136 -19.48 -0.25 -3.83
CA ASN A 136 -18.33 -0.14 -4.73
C ASN A 136 -16.98 -0.30 -4.00
N ILE A 137 -16.97 -0.43 -2.68
CA ILE A 137 -15.78 -0.80 -1.90
C ILE A 137 -15.36 -2.22 -2.25
N GLY A 138 -16.30 -3.13 -2.51
CA GLY A 138 -16.01 -4.52 -2.90
C GLY A 138 -15.10 -4.64 -4.12
N MET A 139 -15.18 -3.68 -5.05
CA MET A 139 -14.26 -3.64 -6.20
C MET A 139 -12.80 -3.46 -5.78
N ALA A 140 -12.55 -2.61 -4.78
CA ALA A 140 -11.21 -2.43 -4.24
C ALA A 140 -10.73 -3.69 -3.51
N TYR A 141 -11.59 -4.36 -2.75
CA TYR A 141 -11.26 -5.61 -2.05
C TYR A 141 -10.90 -6.73 -3.02
N ALA A 142 -11.69 -6.91 -4.08
CA ALA A 142 -11.40 -7.89 -5.12
C ALA A 142 -10.09 -7.62 -5.86
N ASP A 143 -9.73 -6.35 -6.05
CA ASP A 143 -8.48 -5.99 -6.71
C ASP A 143 -7.27 -6.09 -5.77
N HIS A 144 -7.46 -5.79 -4.49
CA HIS A 144 -6.46 -6.09 -3.47
C HIS A 144 -6.13 -7.59 -3.41
N GLU A 145 -7.12 -8.47 -3.52
CA GLU A 145 -6.89 -9.92 -3.56
C GLU A 145 -6.05 -10.32 -4.78
N ARG A 146 -6.36 -9.77 -5.97
CA ARG A 146 -5.58 -10.02 -7.18
C ARG A 146 -4.14 -9.51 -7.07
N GLN A 147 -3.94 -8.27 -6.56
CA GLN A 147 -2.58 -7.75 -6.38
C GLN A 147 -1.78 -8.57 -5.37
N GLU A 148 -2.41 -9.03 -4.28
CA GLU A 148 -1.73 -9.87 -3.29
C GLU A 148 -1.28 -11.19 -3.89
N LYS A 149 -2.12 -11.80 -4.74
CA LYS A 149 -1.76 -13.03 -5.45
C LYS A 149 -0.53 -12.81 -6.33
N ILE A 150 -0.51 -11.77 -7.16
CA ILE A 150 0.61 -11.45 -8.06
C ILE A 150 1.91 -11.28 -7.25
N ILE A 151 1.86 -10.52 -6.15
CA ILE A 151 3.03 -10.29 -5.30
C ILE A 151 3.46 -11.57 -4.58
N SER A 152 2.52 -12.37 -4.08
CA SER A 152 2.84 -13.61 -3.36
C SER A 152 3.46 -14.67 -4.26
N ASP A 153 3.11 -14.69 -5.54
CA ASP A 153 3.64 -15.60 -6.54
C ASP A 153 5.03 -15.15 -7.08
N SER A 154 5.50 -13.94 -6.73
CA SER A 154 6.78 -13.37 -7.18
C SER A 154 7.98 -13.91 -6.38
N LYS A 155 9.18 -13.71 -6.94
CA LYS A 155 10.45 -14.02 -6.27
C LYS A 155 10.90 -12.91 -5.30
N LEU A 156 10.24 -11.75 -5.29
CA LEU A 156 10.60 -10.61 -4.46
C LEU A 156 10.49 -10.92 -2.97
N ASP A 157 11.26 -10.22 -2.16
CA ASP A 157 11.11 -10.20 -0.71
C ASP A 157 9.99 -9.22 -0.36
N TRP A 158 8.76 -9.73 -0.35
CA TRP A 158 7.56 -8.91 -0.18
C TRP A 158 7.02 -8.93 1.26
N THR A 159 6.31 -7.85 1.60
CA THR A 159 5.44 -7.75 2.78
C THR A 159 4.09 -7.21 2.36
N ILE A 160 3.01 -7.89 2.73
CA ILE A 160 1.63 -7.45 2.52
C ILE A 160 1.05 -6.97 3.84
N VAL A 161 0.86 -5.65 3.94
CA VAL A 161 0.30 -5.01 5.13
C VAL A 161 -1.19 -4.82 4.93
N ARG A 162 -1.99 -5.38 5.83
CA ARG A 162 -3.46 -5.33 5.81
C ARG A 162 -3.96 -4.49 7.00
N PRO A 163 -4.03 -3.16 6.88
CA PRO A 163 -4.59 -2.36 7.95
C PRO A 163 -6.08 -2.62 8.12
N VAL A 164 -6.56 -2.52 9.36
CA VAL A 164 -7.97 -2.46 9.71
C VAL A 164 -8.58 -1.10 9.31
N GLY A 165 -9.77 -0.76 9.78
CA GLY A 165 -10.43 0.53 9.49
C GLY A 165 -9.52 1.74 9.76
N LEU A 166 -9.34 2.61 8.73
CA LEU A 166 -8.40 3.72 8.78
C LEU A 166 -9.00 4.98 9.40
N SER A 167 -8.35 5.50 10.43
CA SER A 167 -8.67 6.79 11.06
C SER A 167 -7.68 7.90 10.65
N ASN A 168 -8.03 9.17 10.93
CA ASN A 168 -7.15 10.32 10.73
C ASN A 168 -6.51 10.80 12.05
N SER A 169 -6.49 9.97 13.09
CA SER A 169 -5.81 10.30 14.35
C SER A 169 -4.34 10.62 14.09
N LYS A 170 -3.83 11.63 14.80
CA LYS A 170 -2.40 12.02 14.79
C LYS A 170 -1.66 11.48 16.01
N ARG A 171 -2.34 10.77 16.90
CA ARG A 171 -1.73 10.21 18.11
C ARG A 171 -0.83 9.05 17.71
N GLU A 172 0.28 8.91 18.41
CA GLU A 172 1.08 7.68 18.35
C GLU A 172 0.26 6.53 18.92
N GLU A 173 0.26 5.42 18.22
CA GLU A 173 -0.50 4.24 18.57
C GLU A 173 0.46 3.05 18.69
N ARG A 174 0.34 2.29 19.76
CA ARG A 174 0.96 0.97 19.83
C ARG A 174 0.26 0.07 18.79
N ILE A 175 1.04 -0.64 17.98
CA ILE A 175 0.53 -1.51 16.91
C ILE A 175 0.46 -2.93 17.41
N ILE A 176 -0.68 -3.59 17.15
CA ILE A 176 -0.83 -5.04 17.23
C ILE A 176 -0.62 -5.58 15.82
N GLU A 177 0.33 -6.51 15.70
CA GLU A 177 0.53 -7.33 14.50
C GLU A 177 -0.24 -8.65 14.69
N THR A 178 -1.09 -8.97 13.71
CA THR A 178 -1.87 -10.22 13.71
C THR A 178 -1.40 -11.10 12.56
N PHE A 179 -0.96 -12.29 12.89
CA PHE A 179 -0.62 -13.36 11.95
C PHE A 179 -1.56 -14.54 12.22
N ASP A 180 -2.05 -15.17 11.15
CA ASP A 180 -2.92 -16.35 11.26
C ASP A 180 -4.06 -16.18 12.28
N THR A 181 -4.73 -15.01 12.23
CA THR A 181 -5.87 -14.60 13.07
C THR A 181 -5.56 -14.22 14.54
N LEU A 182 -4.32 -14.40 14.99
CA LEU A 182 -3.92 -14.09 16.37
C LEU A 182 -2.72 -13.12 16.43
N PRO A 183 -2.68 -12.26 17.47
CA PRO A 183 -3.79 -11.88 18.34
C PRO A 183 -4.92 -11.25 17.55
N LYS A 184 -6.18 -11.30 18.07
CA LYS A 184 -7.33 -10.69 17.38
C LYS A 184 -7.12 -9.19 17.20
N PRO A 185 -7.24 -8.66 15.97
CA PRO A 185 -7.05 -7.24 15.72
C PRO A 185 -8.22 -6.41 16.27
N ASN A 186 -7.93 -5.18 16.67
CA ASN A 186 -8.95 -4.15 16.85
C ASN A 186 -9.46 -3.66 15.50
N ILE A 187 -10.51 -2.83 15.49
CA ILE A 187 -11.19 -2.42 14.26
C ILE A 187 -10.66 -1.13 13.63
N PHE A 188 -9.79 -0.40 14.32
CA PHE A 188 -9.25 0.87 13.82
C PHE A 188 -7.74 0.97 13.99
N ILE A 189 -7.11 1.74 13.06
CA ILE A 189 -5.71 2.17 13.12
C ILE A 189 -5.60 3.55 12.43
N SER A 190 -4.65 4.38 12.86
CA SER A 190 -4.41 5.65 12.19
C SER A 190 -3.61 5.48 10.88
N ARG A 191 -3.86 6.37 9.91
CA ARG A 191 -3.02 6.43 8.70
C ARG A 191 -1.56 6.77 9.01
N HIS A 192 -1.31 7.47 10.12
CA HIS A 192 0.04 7.74 10.59
C HIS A 192 0.76 6.46 10.98
N SER A 193 0.13 5.62 11.81
CA SER A 193 0.68 4.33 12.22
C SER A 193 0.88 3.38 11.04
N VAL A 194 -0.05 3.37 10.07
CA VAL A 194 0.10 2.58 8.84
C VAL A 194 1.29 3.05 8.02
N ALA A 195 1.48 4.37 7.88
CA ALA A 195 2.60 4.92 7.13
C ALA A 195 3.95 4.62 7.81
N ASP A 196 4.02 4.75 9.13
CA ASP A 196 5.21 4.36 9.90
C ASP A 196 5.51 2.88 9.70
N TYR A 197 4.50 2.02 9.86
CA TYR A 197 4.65 0.57 9.73
C TYR A 197 5.13 0.14 8.34
N LEU A 198 4.58 0.73 7.26
CA LEU A 198 4.99 0.43 5.89
C LEU A 198 6.45 0.80 5.64
N VAL A 199 6.93 1.93 6.15
CA VAL A 199 8.34 2.32 6.03
C VAL A 199 9.22 1.38 6.84
N ASP A 200 8.84 1.07 8.09
CA ASP A 200 9.60 0.20 8.98
C ASP A 200 9.64 -1.25 8.48
N SER A 201 8.59 -1.71 7.79
CA SER A 201 8.51 -3.08 7.26
C SER A 201 9.60 -3.41 6.24
N LEU A 202 10.16 -2.40 5.58
CA LEU A 202 11.28 -2.60 4.64
C LEU A 202 12.58 -3.05 5.33
N GLU A 203 12.72 -2.80 6.63
CA GLU A 203 13.92 -3.11 7.42
C GLU A 203 13.72 -4.31 8.38
N LYS A 204 12.50 -4.90 8.38
CA LYS A 204 12.14 -5.99 9.30
C LYS A 204 12.17 -7.34 8.57
N ASP A 205 13.24 -8.10 8.76
CA ASP A 205 13.42 -9.39 8.07
C ASP A 205 12.33 -10.42 8.41
N TYR A 206 11.78 -10.39 9.64
CA TYR A 206 10.70 -11.30 10.04
C TYR A 206 9.39 -11.07 9.27
N LEU A 207 9.26 -9.95 8.56
CA LEU A 207 8.12 -9.65 7.70
C LEU A 207 8.31 -10.09 6.23
N VAL A 208 9.48 -10.64 5.88
CA VAL A 208 9.73 -11.17 4.52
C VAL A 208 8.75 -12.30 4.22
N LYS A 209 8.07 -12.19 3.08
CA LYS A 209 7.04 -13.13 2.61
C LYS A 209 5.91 -13.35 3.65
N LYS A 210 5.55 -12.28 4.37
CA LYS A 210 4.46 -12.29 5.34
C LYS A 210 3.31 -11.39 4.93
N LYS A 211 2.11 -11.88 5.21
CA LYS A 211 0.88 -11.09 5.26
C LYS A 211 0.59 -10.77 6.71
N VAL A 212 0.43 -9.50 7.04
CA VAL A 212 0.22 -9.05 8.41
C VAL A 212 -0.97 -8.11 8.50
N VAL A 213 -1.92 -8.42 9.36
CA VAL A 213 -2.98 -7.48 9.73
C VAL A 213 -2.46 -6.58 10.83
N ILE A 214 -2.66 -5.27 10.70
CA ILE A 214 -2.23 -4.30 11.70
C ILE A 214 -3.40 -3.51 12.25
N SER A 215 -3.45 -3.36 13.57
CA SER A 215 -4.43 -2.54 14.29
C SER A 215 -3.76 -1.74 15.40
N LYS A 216 -4.44 -0.73 15.94
CA LYS A 216 -4.00 -0.12 17.21
C LYS A 216 -4.25 -1.11 18.36
N ALA A 217 -3.42 -1.04 19.42
CA ALA A 217 -3.65 -1.73 20.68
C ALA A 217 -4.86 -1.15 21.44
#